data_202bf4db9abf9ed5899be7cfe02f5b8b
#
_entry.id   202bf4db9abf9ed5899be7cfe02f5b8b
#
_cell.length_a   1.000
_cell.length_b   1.000
_cell.length_c   1.000
_cell.angle_alpha   90.00
_cell.angle_beta   90.00
_cell.angle_gamma   90.00
#
_symmetry.space_group_name_H-M   'P 1'
#
loop_
_entity.id
_entity.type
_entity.pdbx_description
1 polymer ?
#
loop_
_entity_poly.entity_id
_entity_poly.type
_entity_poly.pdbx_seq_one_letter_code
_entity_poly.pdbx_strand_id
1 'polypeptide(L)'
;MAKTIIYSHGKGGNAEEAIHYKPLFGNCDVIGFDYESQTPWEAREEFPKFFDTVCRNAQPVEIIANSIGAFFSMNALTDKKISKAYFISPVVDMKKLISDMMLWANVTEEELKCRKNIPTAFGETLSWEYLCYVKEHPVAWNVPTHILYGDRDSLTSYETISCFADQIGATLTVMKGGEHWFHTDNQMAFLDQWIKKYI
;
A
#
# COMPACT_ATOMS: atom_id res chain seq x y z
N MET A 1 25.69 1.97 -11.39
CA MET A 1 24.36 2.44 -11.81
C MET A 1 23.59 2.83 -10.55
N ALA A 2 22.78 3.89 -10.60
CA ALA A 2 21.96 4.30 -9.48
C ALA A 2 20.92 3.23 -9.16
N LYS A 3 20.59 3.03 -7.90
CA LYS A 3 19.54 2.14 -7.43
C LYS A 3 18.19 2.76 -7.78
N THR A 4 17.24 1.96 -8.22
CA THR A 4 15.90 2.42 -8.56
C THR A 4 14.94 2.20 -7.40
N ILE A 5 14.13 3.21 -7.11
CA ILE A 5 13.08 3.17 -6.11
C ILE A 5 11.77 3.56 -6.80
N ILE A 6 10.77 2.71 -6.71
CA ILE A 6 9.43 2.98 -7.25
C ILE A 6 8.53 3.46 -6.10
N TYR A 7 7.86 4.57 -6.30
CA TYR A 7 6.84 5.07 -5.39
C TYR A 7 5.44 4.80 -5.94
N SER A 8 4.62 4.11 -5.15
CA SER A 8 3.20 3.85 -5.43
C SER A 8 2.32 4.61 -4.44
N HIS A 9 1.55 5.57 -4.94
CA HIS A 9 0.71 6.46 -4.12
C HIS A 9 -0.49 5.74 -3.47
N GLY A 10 -1.14 6.40 -2.52
CA GLY A 10 -2.42 5.99 -1.94
C GLY A 10 -3.60 6.44 -2.82
N LYS A 11 -4.82 6.14 -2.37
CA LYS A 11 -6.04 6.60 -3.04
C LYS A 11 -6.09 8.13 -3.08
N GLY A 12 -6.32 8.68 -4.26
CA GLY A 12 -6.36 10.13 -4.47
C GLY A 12 -5.01 10.83 -4.50
N GLY A 13 -3.90 10.08 -4.34
CA GLY A 13 -2.54 10.57 -4.56
C GLY A 13 -2.13 10.52 -6.03
N ASN A 14 -0.87 10.80 -6.31
CA ASN A 14 -0.31 10.78 -7.65
C ASN A 14 1.22 10.53 -7.63
N ALA A 15 1.81 10.33 -8.81
CA ALA A 15 3.24 10.09 -8.97
C ALA A 15 4.15 11.23 -8.49
N GLU A 16 3.67 12.48 -8.45
CA GLU A 16 4.47 13.64 -8.05
C GLU A 16 4.86 13.60 -6.57
N GLU A 17 4.11 12.88 -5.73
CA GLU A 17 4.46 12.67 -4.33
C GLU A 17 5.86 12.03 -4.17
N ALA A 18 6.35 11.32 -5.19
CA ALA A 18 7.71 10.78 -5.24
C ALA A 18 8.79 11.86 -5.12
N ILE A 19 8.50 13.11 -5.48
CA ILE A 19 9.43 14.24 -5.41
C ILE A 19 9.90 14.46 -3.96
N HIS A 20 9.00 14.24 -2.98
CA HIS A 20 9.33 14.34 -1.56
C HIS A 20 10.48 13.40 -1.16
N TYR A 21 10.50 12.19 -1.72
CA TYR A 21 11.47 11.15 -1.34
C TYR A 21 12.83 11.30 -2.03
N LYS A 22 12.91 11.98 -3.18
CA LYS A 22 14.17 12.13 -3.94
C LYS A 22 15.36 12.63 -3.11
N PRO A 23 15.22 13.68 -2.29
CA PRO A 23 16.34 14.18 -1.47
C PRO A 23 16.75 13.21 -0.35
N LEU A 24 15.87 12.29 0.05
CA LEU A 24 16.15 11.35 1.13
C LEU A 24 17.07 10.21 0.67
N PHE A 25 16.99 9.80 -0.61
CA PHE A 25 17.70 8.64 -1.15
C PHE A 25 18.98 8.97 -1.93
N GLY A 26 19.45 10.21 -1.86
CA GLY A 26 20.74 10.61 -2.43
C GLY A 26 20.86 10.31 -3.93
N ASN A 27 21.78 9.39 -4.29
CA ASN A 27 22.06 9.05 -5.69
C ASN A 27 21.15 7.97 -6.29
N CYS A 28 19.97 7.70 -5.69
CA CYS A 28 19.00 6.76 -6.24
C CYS A 28 18.04 7.44 -7.20
N ASP A 29 17.54 6.69 -8.18
CA ASP A 29 16.46 7.14 -9.05
C ASP A 29 15.12 6.84 -8.36
N VAL A 30 14.46 7.85 -7.80
CA VAL A 30 13.12 7.73 -7.23
C VAL A 30 12.09 8.11 -8.30
N ILE A 31 11.28 7.13 -8.70
CA ILE A 31 10.31 7.23 -9.79
C ILE A 31 8.91 7.04 -9.24
N GLY A 32 8.06 8.04 -9.41
CA GLY A 32 6.64 7.93 -9.09
C GLY A 32 5.90 7.11 -10.13
N PHE A 33 5.00 6.25 -9.69
CA PHE A 33 4.13 5.47 -10.54
C PHE A 33 2.72 6.05 -10.49
N ASP A 34 2.29 6.61 -11.60
CA ASP A 34 0.95 7.20 -11.78
C ASP A 34 0.00 6.14 -12.32
N TYR A 35 -0.34 5.18 -11.46
CA TYR A 35 -1.22 4.09 -11.85
C TYR A 35 -2.69 4.52 -11.83
N GLU A 36 -3.49 3.93 -12.73
CA GLU A 36 -4.93 4.17 -12.84
C GLU A 36 -5.78 3.05 -12.22
N SER A 37 -5.16 1.94 -11.85
CA SER A 37 -5.84 0.76 -11.27
C SER A 37 -6.71 1.13 -10.08
N GLN A 38 -7.97 0.71 -10.11
CA GLN A 38 -8.93 0.83 -9.02
C GLN A 38 -9.19 -0.52 -8.34
N THR A 39 -8.76 -1.60 -8.97
CA THR A 39 -9.00 -2.97 -8.54
C THR A 39 -7.71 -3.79 -8.53
N PRO A 40 -7.62 -4.86 -7.72
CA PRO A 40 -6.43 -5.68 -7.67
C PRO A 40 -6.15 -6.46 -8.97
N TRP A 41 -7.15 -6.77 -9.77
CA TRP A 41 -6.94 -7.42 -11.09
C TRP A 41 -6.39 -6.43 -12.12
N GLU A 42 -6.82 -5.18 -12.12
CA GLU A 42 -6.21 -4.12 -12.94
C GLU A 42 -4.75 -3.90 -12.52
N ALA A 43 -4.47 -3.81 -11.20
CA ALA A 43 -3.12 -3.67 -10.70
C ALA A 43 -2.20 -4.84 -11.11
N ARG A 44 -2.73 -6.08 -11.18
CA ARG A 44 -1.98 -7.24 -11.69
C ARG A 44 -1.56 -7.12 -13.14
N GLU A 45 -2.28 -6.32 -13.92
CA GLU A 45 -1.90 -6.05 -15.31
C GLU A 45 -0.98 -4.83 -15.45
N GLU A 46 -1.24 -3.78 -14.69
CA GLU A 46 -0.59 -2.49 -14.84
C GLU A 46 0.78 -2.45 -14.13
N PHE A 47 0.86 -2.86 -12.87
CA PHE A 47 2.06 -2.78 -12.05
C PHE A 47 3.26 -3.55 -12.63
N PRO A 48 3.11 -4.81 -13.08
CA PRO A 48 4.22 -5.55 -13.68
C PRO A 48 4.75 -4.90 -14.97
N LYS A 49 3.87 -4.32 -15.80
CA LYS A 49 4.26 -3.63 -17.03
C LYS A 49 5.11 -2.40 -16.73
N PHE A 50 4.67 -1.59 -15.77
CA PHE A 50 5.44 -0.43 -15.33
C PHE A 50 6.78 -0.86 -14.73
N PHE A 51 6.76 -1.83 -13.81
CA PHE A 51 7.96 -2.36 -13.19
C PHE A 51 9.00 -2.83 -14.23
N ASP A 52 8.58 -3.60 -15.22
CA ASP A 52 9.46 -4.11 -16.27
C ASP A 52 10.00 -2.99 -17.18
N THR A 53 9.25 -1.91 -17.38
CA THR A 53 9.70 -0.73 -18.12
C THR A 53 10.81 0.02 -17.39
N VAL A 54 10.71 0.13 -16.06
CA VAL A 54 11.66 0.85 -15.22
C VAL A 54 12.90 0.00 -14.92
N CYS A 55 12.72 -1.32 -14.76
CA CYS A 55 13.76 -2.24 -14.31
C CYS A 55 14.59 -2.85 -15.46
N ARG A 56 14.99 -2.07 -16.44
CA ARG A 56 15.71 -2.52 -17.65
C ARG A 56 17.03 -3.25 -17.41
N ASN A 57 17.62 -3.22 -16.22
CA ASN A 57 19.01 -3.63 -15.97
C ASN A 57 19.20 -4.61 -14.80
N ALA A 58 18.34 -5.57 -14.58
CA ALA A 58 18.50 -6.65 -13.57
C ALA A 58 18.97 -6.20 -12.15
N GLN A 59 18.97 -4.90 -11.86
CA GLN A 59 19.28 -4.38 -10.52
C GLN A 59 18.05 -4.56 -9.62
N PRO A 60 18.25 -4.93 -8.35
CA PRO A 60 17.14 -5.00 -7.42
C PRO A 60 16.54 -3.60 -7.22
N VAL A 61 15.21 -3.56 -7.25
CA VAL A 61 14.42 -2.34 -7.05
C VAL A 61 13.97 -2.28 -5.60
N GLU A 62 13.84 -1.09 -5.05
CA GLU A 62 13.11 -0.86 -3.80
C GLU A 62 11.76 -0.21 -4.09
N ILE A 63 10.80 -0.44 -3.19
CA ILE A 63 9.45 0.12 -3.31
C ILE A 63 9.17 0.99 -2.09
N ILE A 64 8.63 2.18 -2.33
CA ILE A 64 7.90 2.96 -1.34
C ILE A 64 6.43 2.90 -1.73
N ALA A 65 5.55 2.50 -0.83
CA ALA A 65 4.14 2.44 -1.15
C ALA A 65 3.27 2.92 0.00
N ASN A 66 2.25 3.71 -0.34
CA ASN A 66 1.32 4.30 0.61
C ASN A 66 -0.05 3.63 0.51
N SER A 67 -0.65 3.28 1.66
CA SER A 67 -2.04 2.84 1.78
C SER A 67 -2.39 1.70 0.80
N ILE A 68 -3.35 1.92 -0.12
CA ILE A 68 -3.77 0.94 -1.13
C ILE A 68 -2.67 0.64 -2.16
N GLY A 69 -1.75 1.58 -2.40
CA GLY A 69 -0.58 1.33 -3.27
C GLY A 69 0.29 0.20 -2.73
N ALA A 70 0.39 0.03 -1.41
CA ALA A 70 1.06 -1.11 -0.81
C ALA A 70 0.31 -2.42 -1.07
N PHE A 71 -1.03 -2.41 -0.95
CA PHE A 71 -1.85 -3.59 -1.27
C PHE A 71 -1.70 -3.99 -2.73
N PHE A 72 -1.78 -3.05 -3.67
CA PHE A 72 -1.61 -3.33 -5.09
C PHE A 72 -0.20 -3.83 -5.40
N SER A 73 0.83 -3.23 -4.79
CA SER A 73 2.21 -3.71 -4.94
C SER A 73 2.37 -5.15 -4.46
N MET A 74 1.83 -5.49 -3.30
CA MET A 74 1.88 -6.85 -2.75
C MET A 74 1.09 -7.85 -3.60
N ASN A 75 -0.06 -7.44 -4.16
CA ASN A 75 -0.90 -8.29 -4.99
C ASN A 75 -0.31 -8.55 -6.39
N ALA A 76 0.42 -7.58 -6.95
CA ALA A 76 0.82 -7.59 -8.35
C ALA A 76 2.31 -7.88 -8.61
N LEU A 77 3.19 -7.73 -7.61
CA LEU A 77 4.64 -7.76 -7.81
C LEU A 77 5.34 -8.90 -7.05
N THR A 78 4.62 -9.93 -6.63
CA THR A 78 5.17 -11.08 -5.87
C THR A 78 6.30 -11.81 -6.58
N ASP A 79 6.28 -11.85 -7.92
CA ASP A 79 7.27 -12.54 -8.75
C ASP A 79 8.41 -11.62 -9.22
N LYS A 80 8.42 -10.36 -8.79
CA LYS A 80 9.43 -9.38 -9.19
C LYS A 80 10.60 -9.33 -8.22
N LYS A 81 11.78 -8.99 -8.74
CA LYS A 81 13.00 -8.84 -7.92
C LYS A 81 12.99 -7.52 -7.17
N ILE A 82 12.39 -7.52 -6.00
CA ILE A 82 12.33 -6.39 -5.08
C ILE A 82 13.27 -6.70 -3.91
N SER A 83 14.18 -5.79 -3.60
CA SER A 83 15.15 -5.98 -2.52
C SER A 83 14.65 -5.49 -1.16
N LYS A 84 13.77 -4.48 -1.16
CA LYS A 84 13.25 -3.87 0.07
C LYS A 84 11.97 -3.12 -0.22
N ALA A 85 11.06 -3.08 0.74
CA ALA A 85 9.86 -2.26 0.69
C ALA A 85 9.74 -1.36 1.92
N TYR A 86 9.23 -0.14 1.71
CA TYR A 86 8.88 0.83 2.73
C TYR A 86 7.38 1.10 2.60
N PHE A 87 6.60 0.60 3.52
CA PHE A 87 5.14 0.75 3.50
C PHE A 87 4.69 1.77 4.53
N ILE A 88 3.91 2.75 4.10
CA ILE A 88 3.38 3.84 4.91
C ILE A 88 1.89 3.65 5.04
N SER A 89 1.39 3.44 6.26
CA SER A 89 -0.02 3.13 6.55
C SER A 89 -0.63 2.10 5.57
N PRO A 90 0.02 0.94 5.32
CA PRO A 90 -0.40 0.05 4.26
C PRO A 90 -1.77 -0.60 4.55
N VAL A 91 -2.56 -0.80 3.51
CA VAL A 91 -3.68 -1.73 3.55
C VAL A 91 -3.11 -3.14 3.34
N VAL A 92 -3.05 -3.92 4.42
CA VAL A 92 -2.45 -5.27 4.41
C VAL A 92 -3.47 -6.40 4.40
N ASP A 93 -4.71 -6.11 4.78
CA ASP A 93 -5.85 -7.04 4.76
C ASP A 93 -7.07 -6.35 4.14
N MET A 94 -7.14 -6.39 2.81
CA MET A 94 -8.24 -5.78 2.06
C MET A 94 -9.58 -6.50 2.31
N LYS A 95 -9.56 -7.81 2.58
CA LYS A 95 -10.78 -8.55 2.95
C LYS A 95 -11.36 -8.00 4.25
N LYS A 96 -10.50 -7.81 5.27
CA LYS A 96 -10.94 -7.22 6.54
C LYS A 96 -11.43 -5.80 6.34
N LEU A 97 -10.71 -4.96 5.59
CA LEU A 97 -11.13 -3.59 5.31
C LEU A 97 -12.51 -3.53 4.65
N ILE A 98 -12.76 -4.37 3.62
CA ILE A 98 -14.09 -4.45 3.00
C ILE A 98 -15.15 -4.91 4.01
N SER A 99 -14.84 -5.87 4.88
CA SER A 99 -15.76 -6.33 5.92
C SER A 99 -16.08 -5.23 6.94
N ASP A 100 -15.09 -4.44 7.34
CA ASP A 100 -15.26 -3.29 8.23
C ASP A 100 -16.14 -2.20 7.55
N MET A 101 -15.89 -1.92 6.25
CA MET A 101 -16.72 -0.99 5.45
C MET A 101 -18.17 -1.47 5.34
N MET A 102 -18.40 -2.78 5.19
CA MET A 102 -19.75 -3.35 5.21
C MET A 102 -20.46 -3.13 6.55
N LEU A 103 -19.73 -3.31 7.67
CA LEU A 103 -20.26 -3.00 9.01
C LEU A 103 -20.60 -1.53 9.16
N TRP A 104 -19.74 -0.62 8.73
CA TRP A 104 -19.99 0.83 8.78
C TRP A 104 -21.18 1.26 7.94
N ALA A 105 -21.40 0.59 6.80
CA ALA A 105 -22.54 0.82 5.91
C ALA A 105 -23.81 0.06 6.33
N ASN A 106 -23.76 -0.78 7.37
CA ASN A 106 -24.81 -1.72 7.76
C ASN A 106 -25.30 -2.60 6.59
N VAL A 107 -24.34 -3.16 5.82
CA VAL A 107 -24.58 -4.03 4.66
C VAL A 107 -24.15 -5.44 4.99
N THR A 108 -25.03 -6.42 4.74
CA THR A 108 -24.71 -7.84 4.88
C THR A 108 -24.04 -8.39 3.62
N GLU A 109 -23.35 -9.52 3.76
CA GLU A 109 -22.71 -10.20 2.61
C GLU A 109 -23.76 -10.69 1.59
N GLU A 110 -24.92 -11.16 2.05
CA GLU A 110 -26.05 -11.55 1.22
C GLU A 110 -26.60 -10.37 0.41
N GLU A 111 -26.73 -9.22 1.05
CA GLU A 111 -27.17 -8.00 0.37
C GLU A 111 -26.15 -7.56 -0.69
N LEU A 112 -24.86 -7.53 -0.35
CA LEU A 112 -23.81 -7.19 -1.29
C LEU A 112 -23.77 -8.18 -2.47
N LYS A 113 -23.94 -9.47 -2.19
CA LYS A 113 -24.01 -10.52 -3.22
C LYS A 113 -25.19 -10.31 -4.19
N CYS A 114 -26.37 -9.91 -3.67
CA CYS A 114 -27.55 -9.64 -4.48
C CYS A 114 -27.40 -8.39 -5.34
N ARG A 115 -26.94 -7.31 -4.74
CA ARG A 115 -26.88 -5.98 -5.38
C ARG A 115 -25.62 -5.75 -6.21
N LYS A 116 -24.57 -6.56 -6.01
CA LYS A 116 -23.25 -6.51 -6.65
C LYS A 116 -22.43 -5.30 -6.28
N ASN A 117 -22.96 -4.09 -6.38
CA ASN A 117 -22.32 -2.85 -6.03
C ASN A 117 -23.23 -2.01 -5.14
N ILE A 118 -22.70 -1.50 -4.02
CA ILE A 118 -23.47 -0.70 -3.08
C ILE A 118 -22.65 0.57 -2.75
N PRO A 119 -23.09 1.75 -3.25
CA PRO A 119 -22.47 3.02 -2.84
C PRO A 119 -22.71 3.25 -1.35
N THR A 120 -21.71 3.75 -0.65
CA THR A 120 -21.78 4.05 0.78
C THR A 120 -21.86 5.54 1.02
N ALA A 121 -22.32 5.93 2.21
CA ALA A 121 -22.41 7.34 2.61
C ALA A 121 -21.03 8.01 2.83
N PHE A 122 -19.96 7.21 3.00
CA PHE A 122 -18.59 7.69 3.15
C PHE A 122 -17.80 7.72 1.83
N GLY A 123 -18.50 7.62 0.68
CA GLY A 123 -17.92 7.86 -0.65
C GLY A 123 -17.27 6.64 -1.31
N GLU A 124 -17.26 5.47 -0.66
CA GLU A 124 -16.77 4.22 -1.24
C GLU A 124 -17.91 3.42 -1.87
N THR A 125 -17.58 2.56 -2.83
CA THR A 125 -18.53 1.58 -3.36
C THR A 125 -18.10 0.18 -2.96
N LEU A 126 -18.91 -0.48 -2.15
CA LEU A 126 -18.73 -1.90 -1.85
C LEU A 126 -18.98 -2.72 -3.11
N SER A 127 -18.06 -3.63 -3.44
CA SER A 127 -18.17 -4.51 -4.63
C SER A 127 -18.11 -5.97 -4.20
N TRP A 128 -19.11 -6.74 -4.65
CA TRP A 128 -19.13 -8.19 -4.45
C TRP A 128 -17.96 -8.88 -5.16
N GLU A 129 -17.65 -8.44 -6.37
CA GLU A 129 -16.54 -8.98 -7.15
C GLU A 129 -15.21 -8.77 -6.44
N TYR A 130 -14.98 -7.55 -5.91
CA TYR A 130 -13.78 -7.24 -5.16
C TYR A 130 -13.66 -8.11 -3.91
N LEU A 131 -14.75 -8.26 -3.14
CA LEU A 131 -14.76 -9.13 -1.95
C LEU A 131 -14.46 -10.58 -2.30
N CYS A 132 -15.03 -11.12 -3.36
CA CYS A 132 -14.75 -12.48 -3.82
C CYS A 132 -13.27 -12.63 -4.22
N TYR A 133 -12.76 -11.68 -4.99
CA TYR A 133 -11.37 -11.70 -5.43
C TYR A 133 -10.39 -11.74 -4.26
N VAL A 134 -10.54 -10.87 -3.25
CA VAL A 134 -9.60 -10.84 -2.11
C VAL A 134 -9.74 -12.05 -1.18
N LYS A 135 -10.89 -12.72 -1.17
CA LYS A 135 -11.08 -14.00 -0.48
C LYS A 135 -10.31 -15.14 -1.17
N GLU A 136 -10.24 -15.11 -2.49
CA GLU A 136 -9.58 -16.14 -3.30
C GLU A 136 -8.07 -15.89 -3.49
N HIS A 137 -7.63 -14.63 -3.36
CA HIS A 137 -6.26 -14.21 -3.59
C HIS A 137 -5.68 -13.52 -2.34
N PRO A 138 -5.37 -14.28 -1.28
CA PRO A 138 -4.74 -13.70 -0.10
C PRO A 138 -3.35 -13.13 -0.44
N VAL A 139 -2.98 -12.05 0.24
CA VAL A 139 -1.66 -11.44 0.05
C VAL A 139 -0.56 -12.42 0.49
N ALA A 140 0.39 -12.67 -0.42
CA ALA A 140 1.61 -13.41 -0.14
C ALA A 140 2.81 -12.50 -0.44
N TRP A 141 3.52 -12.05 0.60
CA TRP A 141 4.61 -11.09 0.46
C TRP A 141 5.85 -11.56 1.23
N ASN A 142 6.98 -11.69 0.52
CA ASN A 142 8.24 -12.23 1.08
C ASN A 142 9.41 -11.24 0.96
N VAL A 143 9.12 -9.98 0.61
CA VAL A 143 10.16 -8.95 0.48
C VAL A 143 10.49 -8.39 1.85
N PRO A 144 11.79 -8.18 2.20
CA PRO A 144 12.17 -7.44 3.39
C PRO A 144 11.46 -6.09 3.47
N THR A 145 10.67 -5.88 4.51
CA THR A 145 9.74 -4.74 4.57
C THR A 145 9.88 -3.97 5.87
N HIS A 146 9.86 -2.64 5.76
CA HIS A 146 9.70 -1.73 6.87
C HIS A 146 8.31 -1.10 6.78
N ILE A 147 7.58 -1.07 7.88
CA ILE A 147 6.24 -0.51 7.97
C ILE A 147 6.24 0.68 8.92
N LEU A 148 5.72 1.81 8.45
CA LEU A 148 5.35 2.96 9.27
C LEU A 148 3.84 2.99 9.44
N TYR A 149 3.39 3.10 10.68
CA TYR A 149 1.98 3.10 11.06
C TYR A 149 1.68 4.23 12.05
N GLY A 150 0.55 4.90 11.88
CA GLY A 150 0.04 5.90 12.82
C GLY A 150 -0.94 5.28 13.82
N ASP A 151 -0.78 5.54 15.12
CA ASP A 151 -1.67 4.96 16.14
C ASP A 151 -3.10 5.53 16.14
N ARG A 152 -3.36 6.54 15.31
CA ARG A 152 -4.68 7.12 15.03
C ARG A 152 -5.20 6.75 13.64
N ASP A 153 -4.61 5.76 13.00
CA ASP A 153 -5.12 5.23 11.73
C ASP A 153 -6.54 4.70 11.92
N SER A 154 -7.48 5.23 11.14
CA SER A 154 -8.91 4.87 11.21
C SER A 154 -9.32 3.79 10.19
N LEU A 155 -8.43 3.43 9.26
CA LEU A 155 -8.72 2.43 8.23
C LEU A 155 -8.18 1.04 8.58
N THR A 156 -7.00 0.97 9.18
CA THR A 156 -6.37 -0.29 9.53
C THR A 156 -6.07 -0.31 11.03
N SER A 157 -6.52 -1.34 11.75
CA SER A 157 -6.25 -1.46 13.17
C SER A 157 -4.79 -1.84 13.46
N TYR A 158 -4.28 -1.44 14.64
CA TYR A 158 -2.95 -1.86 15.10
C TYR A 158 -2.79 -3.37 15.13
N GLU A 159 -3.83 -4.11 15.54
CA GLU A 159 -3.83 -5.56 15.56
C GLU A 159 -3.61 -6.15 14.15
N THR A 160 -4.31 -5.63 13.14
CA THR A 160 -4.17 -6.08 11.76
C THR A 160 -2.76 -5.84 11.24
N ILE A 161 -2.20 -4.65 11.48
CA ILE A 161 -0.86 -4.28 11.04
C ILE A 161 0.22 -5.11 11.77
N SER A 162 0.11 -5.28 13.09
CA SER A 162 1.10 -6.04 13.87
C SER A 162 1.09 -7.52 13.51
N CYS A 163 -0.08 -8.13 13.35
CA CYS A 163 -0.18 -9.53 12.90
C CYS A 163 0.46 -9.72 11.51
N PHE A 164 0.21 -8.82 10.58
CA PHE A 164 0.83 -8.87 9.26
C PHE A 164 2.35 -8.69 9.33
N ALA A 165 2.83 -7.71 10.11
CA ALA A 165 4.26 -7.47 10.28
C ALA A 165 4.97 -8.71 10.86
N ASP A 166 4.40 -9.34 11.87
CA ASP A 166 4.92 -10.58 12.47
C ASP A 166 4.92 -11.73 11.46
N GLN A 167 3.84 -11.88 10.68
CA GLN A 167 3.70 -12.94 9.68
C GLN A 167 4.79 -12.89 8.60
N ILE A 168 5.17 -11.69 8.14
CA ILE A 168 6.17 -11.52 7.07
C ILE A 168 7.56 -11.18 7.60
N GLY A 169 7.74 -11.08 8.92
CA GLY A 169 9.00 -10.66 9.55
C GLY A 169 9.36 -9.19 9.26
N ALA A 170 8.38 -8.32 9.06
CA ALA A 170 8.61 -6.90 8.81
C ALA A 170 8.94 -6.13 10.08
N THR A 171 9.69 -5.05 9.92
CA THR A 171 9.89 -4.09 11.01
C THR A 171 8.71 -3.13 11.09
N LEU A 172 8.01 -3.07 12.21
CA LEU A 172 6.92 -2.14 12.46
C LEU A 172 7.40 -0.95 13.29
N THR A 173 7.19 0.25 12.80
CA THR A 173 7.38 1.51 13.53
C THR A 173 6.04 2.19 13.70
N VAL A 174 5.70 2.55 14.93
CA VAL A 174 4.43 3.24 15.25
C VAL A 174 4.72 4.69 15.61
N MET A 175 4.07 5.60 14.90
CA MET A 175 4.09 7.02 15.25
C MET A 175 2.93 7.33 16.20
N LYS A 176 3.26 7.81 17.40
CA LYS A 176 2.23 8.29 18.34
C LYS A 176 1.56 9.55 17.81
N GLY A 177 0.24 9.53 17.71
CA GLY A 177 -0.56 10.62 17.16
C GLY A 177 -0.54 10.69 15.63
N GLY A 178 0.10 9.72 14.95
CA GLY A 178 0.08 9.61 13.49
C GLY A 178 -1.29 9.16 12.99
N GLU A 179 -1.72 9.72 11.88
CA GLU A 179 -2.97 9.38 11.19
C GLU A 179 -2.68 8.46 10.00
N HIS A 180 -3.73 7.95 9.34
CA HIS A 180 -3.57 7.14 8.12
C HIS A 180 -2.82 7.91 7.02
N TRP A 181 -3.18 9.17 6.83
CA TRP A 181 -2.52 10.07 5.89
C TRP A 181 -1.47 10.93 6.62
N PHE A 182 -0.20 10.64 6.40
CA PHE A 182 0.92 11.42 6.89
C PHE A 182 1.04 12.72 6.07
N HIS A 183 0.58 13.84 6.62
CA HIS A 183 0.47 15.12 5.89
C HIS A 183 0.86 16.36 6.69
N THR A 184 0.85 16.28 8.02
CA THR A 184 1.31 17.44 8.84
C THR A 184 2.83 17.51 8.87
N ASP A 185 3.38 18.71 9.10
CA ASP A 185 4.84 18.91 9.18
C ASP A 185 5.51 17.93 10.15
N ASN A 186 4.87 17.69 11.30
CA ASN A 186 5.40 16.77 12.31
C ASN A 186 5.36 15.31 11.83
N GLN A 187 4.29 14.90 11.15
CA GLN A 187 4.16 13.54 10.59
C GLN A 187 5.15 13.34 9.45
N MET A 188 5.32 14.34 8.57
CA MET A 188 6.30 14.28 7.48
C MET A 188 7.74 14.26 8.00
N ALA A 189 8.06 15.05 9.02
CA ALA A 189 9.38 15.02 9.65
C ALA A 189 9.69 13.65 10.31
N PHE A 190 8.68 13.01 10.91
CA PHE A 190 8.82 11.67 11.47
C PHE A 190 9.03 10.63 10.37
N LEU A 191 8.26 10.70 9.28
CA LEU A 191 8.39 9.84 8.09
C LEU A 191 9.80 9.96 7.50
N ASP A 192 10.33 11.17 7.36
CA ASP A 192 11.68 11.41 6.86
C ASP A 192 12.75 10.76 7.73
N GLN A 193 12.62 10.89 9.05
CA GLN A 193 13.54 10.25 9.99
C GLN A 193 13.44 8.73 9.93
N TRP A 194 12.22 8.22 9.80
CA TRP A 194 12.00 6.78 9.66
C TRP A 194 12.61 6.25 8.36
N ILE A 195 12.38 6.89 7.21
CA ILE A 195 13.04 6.50 5.94
C ILE A 195 14.55 6.50 6.11
N LYS A 196 15.15 7.59 6.63
CA LYS A 196 16.60 7.72 6.82
C LYS A 196 17.22 6.65 7.73
N LYS A 197 16.44 6.08 8.62
CA LYS A 197 16.89 4.99 9.51
C LYS A 197 17.11 3.67 8.76
N TYR A 198 16.41 3.46 7.64
CA TYR A 198 16.37 2.17 6.95
C TYR A 198 16.96 2.16 5.53
N ILE A 199 17.48 3.29 5.08
CA ILE A 199 18.21 3.42 3.80
C ILE A 199 19.52 2.63 3.80
#